data_be0615a09b5652d30e26d6d7cd173641
#
_entry.id   be0615a09b5652d30e26d6d7cd173641
#
_cell.length_a   1.000
_cell.length_b   1.000
_cell.length_c   1.000
_cell.angle_alpha   90.00
_cell.angle_beta   90.00
_cell.angle_gamma   90.00
#
_symmetry.space_group_name_H-M   'P 1'
#
loop_
_entity.id
_entity.type
_entity.pdbx_description
1 polymer ?
#
loop_
_entity_poly.entity_id
_entity_poly.type
_entity_poly.pdbx_seq_one_letter_code
_entity_poly.pdbx_strand_id
1 'polypeptide(L)'
;RQRQMCIRDRTKAEISPGIKEIAERLSGDGKTPLFFALDGKLLGIIAVADVIKNDSPKAVKELRNMGIRVVMLTGDNERTANAIGKSAGVDEVIAGVLPSGKEEAIKKLKKLGKVAMVGDGINDAPALTRADIGLAIGAGTDVAIDAADVVLMKSRLSDVPAAIRLSRATLRNIHENLFWAFFYNTIGIPIAAGVFIPLGLTLNPMLGAAAMSLSSFCVVTNALRLNLFKLRDASHDHKIKKHLKNVTEESKAMEKTIKIEGMMCGHCEAAVKKALEELPEVESAEVSHVSGTAKVTLKGEIGNDVLKKAVEDKDYKVIGIE
;
A
#
# COMPACT_ATOMS: atom_id res chain seq x y z
N ARG A 1 6.17 21.19 10.85
CA ARG A 1 5.66 21.54 9.48
C ARG A 1 4.30 22.22 9.51
N GLN A 2 3.34 21.84 10.35
CA GLN A 2 2.05 22.54 10.49
C GLN A 2 2.19 24.00 10.97
N ARG A 3 3.18 24.33 11.82
CA ARG A 3 3.43 25.73 12.24
C ARG A 3 3.82 26.66 11.08
N GLN A 4 4.45 26.16 10.04
CA GLN A 4 4.92 26.98 8.91
C GLN A 4 3.81 27.35 7.94
N MET A 5 2.80 26.49 7.73
CA MET A 5 1.62 26.86 6.96
C MET A 5 0.77 27.95 7.63
N CYS A 6 0.68 27.93 8.97
CA CYS A 6 -0.03 28.95 9.74
C CYS A 6 0.68 30.33 9.77
N ILE A 7 2.00 30.40 9.56
CA ILE A 7 2.76 31.67 9.54
C ILE A 7 2.43 32.48 8.29
N ARG A 8 2.16 31.83 7.14
CA ARG A 8 1.78 32.49 5.89
C ARG A 8 0.50 33.32 6.05
N ASP A 9 -0.49 32.82 6.78
CA ASP A 9 -1.77 33.52 6.97
C ASP A 9 -1.69 34.64 8.03
N ARG A 10 -0.68 34.60 8.90
CA ARG A 10 -0.49 35.60 9.97
C ARG A 10 0.26 36.84 9.53
N THR A 11 1.16 36.75 8.55
CA THR A 11 2.06 37.87 8.19
C THR A 11 1.53 38.80 7.13
N LYS A 12 0.42 38.42 6.43
CA LYS A 12 -0.20 39.20 5.32
C LYS A 12 0.81 39.78 4.31
N ALA A 13 1.99 39.16 4.19
CA ALA A 13 3.03 39.61 3.29
C ALA A 13 2.60 39.38 1.84
N GLU A 14 2.61 40.44 1.04
CA GLU A 14 2.33 40.34 -0.38
C GLU A 14 3.48 39.61 -1.09
N ILE A 15 3.13 38.50 -1.78
CA ILE A 15 4.07 37.72 -2.57
C ILE A 15 3.92 38.15 -4.01
N SER A 16 4.99 38.73 -4.59
CA SER A 16 4.98 39.15 -5.99
C SER A 16 4.77 37.95 -6.96
N PRO A 17 4.14 38.17 -8.15
CA PRO A 17 3.90 37.11 -9.11
C PRO A 17 5.16 36.34 -9.52
N GLY A 18 6.28 37.02 -9.73
CA GLY A 18 7.56 36.37 -10.09
C GLY A 18 8.12 35.45 -9.00
N ILE A 19 7.87 35.76 -7.73
CA ILE A 19 8.28 34.92 -6.61
C ILE A 19 7.39 33.66 -6.50
N LYS A 20 6.10 33.79 -6.85
CA LYS A 20 5.19 32.63 -6.93
C LYS A 20 5.63 31.68 -8.04
N GLU A 21 6.00 32.20 -9.19
CA GLU A 21 6.47 31.40 -10.32
C GLU A 21 7.77 30.64 -10.01
N ILE A 22 8.72 31.31 -9.31
CA ILE A 22 9.93 30.64 -8.82
C ILE A 22 9.60 29.54 -7.82
N ALA A 23 8.68 29.78 -6.89
CA ALA A 23 8.24 28.77 -5.92
C ALA A 23 7.55 27.57 -6.60
N GLU A 24 6.73 27.83 -7.63
CA GLU A 24 6.09 26.78 -8.42
C GLU A 24 7.09 25.94 -9.20
N ARG A 25 8.10 26.56 -9.79
CA ARG A 25 9.19 25.86 -10.49
C ARG A 25 10.00 25.00 -9.52
N LEU A 26 10.36 25.54 -8.34
CA LEU A 26 11.07 24.80 -7.30
C LEU A 26 10.24 23.61 -6.78
N SER A 27 8.92 23.77 -6.64
CA SER A 27 8.02 22.67 -6.28
C SER A 27 7.94 21.61 -7.38
N GLY A 28 7.96 22.02 -8.64
CA GLY A 28 8.03 21.10 -9.79
C GLY A 28 9.32 20.27 -9.83
N ASP A 29 10.43 20.85 -9.32
CA ASP A 29 11.71 20.17 -9.15
C ASP A 29 11.76 19.26 -7.90
N GLY A 30 10.65 19.03 -7.21
CA GLY A 30 10.60 18.20 -5.99
C GLY A 30 11.12 18.90 -4.72
N LYS A 31 11.26 20.22 -4.74
CA LYS A 31 11.73 21.02 -3.59
C LYS A 31 10.56 21.67 -2.87
N THR A 32 10.64 21.81 -1.56
CA THR A 32 9.63 22.53 -0.76
C THR A 32 10.08 23.96 -0.54
N PRO A 33 9.46 24.97 -1.19
CA PRO A 33 9.82 26.38 -1.00
C PRO A 33 9.28 26.87 0.35
N LEU A 34 10.16 27.47 1.14
CA LEU A 34 9.86 28.16 2.39
C LEU A 34 10.03 29.66 2.19
N PHE A 35 8.99 30.43 2.49
CA PHE A 35 9.00 31.88 2.37
C PHE A 35 9.42 32.51 3.71
N PHE A 36 10.33 33.47 3.66
CA PHE A 36 10.79 34.21 4.80
C PHE A 36 10.36 35.68 4.66
N ALA A 37 9.67 36.19 5.67
CA ALA A 37 9.22 37.58 5.72
C ALA A 37 9.59 38.21 7.07
N LEU A 38 9.92 39.49 7.04
CA LEU A 38 10.15 40.34 8.23
C LEU A 38 9.28 41.61 8.07
N ASP A 39 8.56 41.99 9.12
CA ASP A 39 7.71 43.17 9.16
C ASP A 39 6.79 43.35 7.94
N GLY A 40 6.17 42.22 7.50
CA GLY A 40 5.28 42.21 6.35
C GLY A 40 5.95 42.23 4.98
N LYS A 41 7.29 42.35 4.93
CA LYS A 41 8.07 42.33 3.67
C LYS A 41 8.72 40.98 3.48
N LEU A 42 8.54 40.41 2.27
CA LEU A 42 9.20 39.17 1.92
C LEU A 42 10.71 39.38 1.74
N LEU A 43 11.52 38.64 2.50
CA LEU A 43 12.99 38.67 2.41
C LEU A 43 13.54 37.72 1.36
N GLY A 44 12.88 36.55 1.15
CA GLY A 44 13.34 35.58 0.19
C GLY A 44 12.66 34.23 0.32
N ILE A 45 13.13 33.29 -0.51
CA ILE A 45 12.70 31.89 -0.53
C ILE A 45 13.92 31.00 -0.27
N ILE A 46 13.77 30.03 0.63
CA ILE A 46 14.73 28.93 0.78
C ILE A 46 14.00 27.65 0.35
N ALA A 47 14.58 26.93 -0.61
CA ALA A 47 14.02 25.65 -1.06
C ALA A 47 14.73 24.50 -0.32
N VAL A 48 13.95 23.69 0.37
CA VAL A 48 14.42 22.47 1.02
C VAL A 48 14.06 21.29 0.13
N ALA A 49 15.05 20.46 -0.19
CA ALA A 49 14.84 19.22 -0.94
C ALA A 49 15.10 18.02 -0.03
N ASP A 50 14.13 17.14 0.07
CA ASP A 50 14.36 15.81 0.62
C ASP A 50 15.01 14.96 -0.49
N VAL A 51 16.23 14.52 -0.27
CA VAL A 51 16.95 13.67 -1.23
C VAL A 51 16.46 12.24 -1.08
N ILE A 52 16.00 11.65 -2.18
CA ILE A 52 15.66 10.23 -2.21
C ILE A 52 16.91 9.41 -1.87
N LYS A 53 16.80 8.46 -0.95
CA LYS A 53 17.91 7.54 -0.64
C LYS A 53 18.28 6.73 -1.88
N ASN A 54 19.55 6.59 -2.14
CA ASN A 54 20.08 5.94 -3.37
C ASN A 54 19.56 4.51 -3.60
N ASP A 55 19.17 3.82 -2.53
CA ASP A 55 18.64 2.46 -2.59
C ASP A 55 17.13 2.38 -2.88
N SER A 56 16.38 3.49 -2.70
CA SER A 56 14.92 3.50 -2.82
C SER A 56 14.41 3.16 -4.21
N PRO A 57 14.92 3.72 -5.33
CA PRO A 57 14.42 3.37 -6.66
C PRO A 57 14.67 1.89 -7.00
N LYS A 58 15.81 1.35 -6.56
CA LYS A 58 16.12 -0.07 -6.74
C LYS A 58 15.17 -0.95 -5.95
N ALA A 59 14.91 -0.62 -4.68
CA ALA A 59 13.99 -1.36 -3.82
C ALA A 59 12.55 -1.36 -4.37
N VAL A 60 12.06 -0.20 -4.83
CA VAL A 60 10.75 -0.08 -5.48
C VAL A 60 10.67 -0.96 -6.73
N LYS A 61 11.69 -0.94 -7.58
CA LYS A 61 11.76 -1.80 -8.76
C LYS A 61 11.72 -3.29 -8.42
N GLU A 62 12.45 -3.71 -7.36
CA GLU A 62 12.45 -5.10 -6.89
C GLU A 62 11.06 -5.51 -6.38
N LEU A 63 10.38 -4.67 -5.59
CA LEU A 63 9.02 -4.93 -5.11
C LEU A 63 8.02 -5.06 -6.27
N ARG A 64 8.09 -4.18 -7.27
CA ARG A 64 7.26 -4.26 -8.48
C ARG A 64 7.53 -5.53 -9.28
N ASN A 65 8.80 -5.96 -9.38
CA ASN A 65 9.17 -7.23 -10.03
C ASN A 65 8.58 -8.44 -9.28
N MET A 66 8.42 -8.35 -7.96
CA MET A 66 7.71 -9.36 -7.16
C MET A 66 6.19 -9.33 -7.35
N GLY A 67 5.64 -8.39 -8.14
CA GLY A 67 4.20 -8.21 -8.37
C GLY A 67 3.50 -7.45 -7.24
N ILE A 68 4.23 -6.67 -6.45
CA ILE A 68 3.70 -5.84 -5.37
C ILE A 68 3.50 -4.43 -5.90
N ARG A 69 2.29 -3.88 -5.76
CA ARG A 69 1.99 -2.48 -6.05
C ARG A 69 2.61 -1.62 -4.95
N VAL A 70 3.37 -0.60 -5.34
CA VAL A 70 4.06 0.29 -4.41
C VAL A 70 3.37 1.66 -4.40
N VAL A 71 2.82 2.03 -3.25
CA VAL A 71 2.13 3.30 -3.04
C VAL A 71 2.95 4.16 -2.09
N MET A 72 3.24 5.40 -2.48
CA MET A 72 3.90 6.37 -1.62
C MET A 72 2.86 7.21 -0.88
N LEU A 73 2.92 7.20 0.44
CA LEU A 73 2.02 7.95 1.32
C LEU A 73 2.82 9.06 2.03
N THR A 74 2.51 10.33 1.74
CA THR A 74 3.28 11.47 2.27
C THR A 74 2.39 12.64 2.69
N GLY A 75 2.86 13.42 3.66
CA GLY A 75 2.26 14.70 4.06
C GLY A 75 2.71 15.88 3.21
N ASP A 76 3.59 15.69 2.24
CA ASP A 76 4.08 16.75 1.36
C ASP A 76 3.00 17.20 0.38
N ASN A 77 3.19 18.38 -0.23
CA ASN A 77 2.28 18.86 -1.26
C ASN A 77 2.31 17.95 -2.50
N GLU A 78 1.21 17.93 -3.23
CA GLU A 78 0.98 17.03 -4.36
C GLU A 78 2.05 17.14 -5.45
N ARG A 79 2.52 18.36 -5.78
CA ARG A 79 3.53 18.58 -6.82
C ARG A 79 4.88 17.96 -6.43
N THR A 80 5.34 18.24 -5.21
CA THR A 80 6.60 17.68 -4.68
C THR A 80 6.50 16.16 -4.54
N ALA A 81 5.39 15.66 -4.01
CA ALA A 81 5.13 14.24 -3.83
C ALA A 81 5.16 13.49 -5.18
N ASN A 82 4.49 14.02 -6.21
CA ASN A 82 4.48 13.41 -7.54
C ASN A 82 5.87 13.41 -8.19
N ALA A 83 6.66 14.48 -8.04
CA ALA A 83 8.04 14.54 -8.54
C ALA A 83 8.93 13.47 -7.88
N ILE A 84 8.84 13.35 -6.55
CA ILE A 84 9.56 12.34 -5.77
C ILE A 84 9.09 10.93 -6.14
N GLY A 85 7.78 10.70 -6.21
CA GLY A 85 7.20 9.41 -6.57
C GLY A 85 7.61 8.93 -7.95
N LYS A 86 7.62 9.83 -8.94
CA LYS A 86 8.11 9.56 -10.30
C LYS A 86 9.60 9.19 -10.29
N SER A 87 10.42 9.91 -9.54
CA SER A 87 11.85 9.61 -9.40
C SER A 87 12.11 8.29 -8.66
N ALA A 88 11.29 7.96 -7.67
CA ALA A 88 11.36 6.68 -6.94
C ALA A 88 10.79 5.51 -7.76
N GLY A 89 9.94 5.78 -8.76
CA GLY A 89 9.31 4.77 -9.62
C GLY A 89 8.14 4.03 -8.96
N VAL A 90 7.44 4.67 -8.02
CA VAL A 90 6.25 4.10 -7.38
C VAL A 90 5.06 4.04 -8.34
N ASP A 91 4.07 3.19 -8.05
CA ASP A 91 2.89 3.01 -8.89
C ASP A 91 1.83 4.09 -8.62
N GLU A 92 1.78 4.60 -7.39
CA GLU A 92 0.80 5.60 -6.96
C GLU A 92 1.38 6.50 -5.88
N VAL A 93 0.89 7.75 -5.83
CA VAL A 93 1.26 8.73 -4.81
C VAL A 93 -0.01 9.27 -4.15
N ILE A 94 -0.09 9.16 -2.84
CA ILE A 94 -1.13 9.78 -2.01
C ILE A 94 -0.47 10.89 -1.21
N ALA A 95 -0.67 12.13 -1.64
CA ALA A 95 -0.03 13.32 -1.11
C ALA A 95 -0.93 14.08 -0.12
N GLY A 96 -0.34 15.01 0.65
CA GLY A 96 -1.07 15.91 1.54
C GLY A 96 -1.74 15.23 2.74
N VAL A 97 -1.34 14.01 3.07
CA VAL A 97 -1.98 13.21 4.11
C VAL A 97 -1.47 13.63 5.49
N LEU A 98 -2.36 14.10 6.34
CA LEU A 98 -2.07 14.37 7.75
C LEU A 98 -1.77 13.05 8.49
N PRO A 99 -1.08 13.09 9.65
CA PRO A 99 -0.79 11.87 10.42
C PRO A 99 -2.02 11.00 10.71
N SER A 100 -3.15 11.62 11.08
CA SER A 100 -4.43 10.94 11.30
C SER A 100 -5.05 10.38 10.01
N GLY A 101 -4.80 10.99 8.87
CA GLY A 101 -5.30 10.54 7.56
C GLY A 101 -4.53 9.34 7.00
N LYS A 102 -3.31 9.06 7.49
CA LYS A 102 -2.54 7.90 7.04
C LYS A 102 -3.24 6.58 7.38
N GLU A 103 -3.85 6.48 8.55
CA GLU A 103 -4.64 5.30 8.94
C GLU A 103 -5.83 5.09 8.00
N GLU A 104 -6.53 6.18 7.63
CA GLU A 104 -7.67 6.08 6.70
C GLU A 104 -7.24 5.66 5.30
N ALA A 105 -6.08 6.16 4.82
CA ALA A 105 -5.52 5.74 3.55
C ALA A 105 -5.23 4.23 3.56
N ILE A 106 -4.63 3.71 4.64
CA ILE A 106 -4.42 2.26 4.81
C ILE A 106 -5.75 1.49 4.80
N LYS A 107 -6.80 2.00 5.48
CA LYS A 107 -8.15 1.36 5.46
C LYS A 107 -8.72 1.28 4.04
N LYS A 108 -8.54 2.32 3.23
CA LYS A 108 -8.97 2.33 1.82
C LYS A 108 -8.18 1.31 1.00
N LEU A 109 -6.85 1.30 1.13
CA LEU A 109 -5.99 0.35 0.41
C LEU A 109 -6.27 -1.10 0.80
N LYS A 110 -6.63 -1.39 2.06
CA LYS A 110 -7.02 -2.75 2.51
C LYS A 110 -8.28 -3.29 1.85
N LYS A 111 -9.17 -2.43 1.36
CA LYS A 111 -10.33 -2.87 0.57
C LYS A 111 -9.89 -3.44 -0.80
N LEU A 112 -8.74 -3.01 -1.30
CA LEU A 112 -8.18 -3.44 -2.58
C LEU A 112 -7.30 -4.70 -2.47
N GLY A 113 -6.84 -5.05 -1.26
CA GLY A 113 -5.99 -6.22 -1.04
C GLY A 113 -5.21 -6.15 0.27
N LYS A 114 -4.30 -7.10 0.46
CA LYS A 114 -3.41 -7.10 1.63
C LYS A 114 -2.39 -5.98 1.55
N VAL A 115 -2.23 -5.23 2.64
CA VAL A 115 -1.37 -4.04 2.72
C VAL A 115 -0.24 -4.25 3.71
N ALA A 116 0.99 -4.03 3.26
CA ALA A 116 2.14 -3.86 4.12
C ALA A 116 2.47 -2.36 4.21
N MET A 117 2.52 -1.81 5.42
CA MET A 117 2.94 -0.43 5.68
C MET A 117 4.41 -0.41 6.08
N VAL A 118 5.16 0.49 5.46
CA VAL A 118 6.58 0.72 5.80
C VAL A 118 6.73 2.15 6.30
N GLY A 119 7.24 2.33 7.51
CA GLY A 119 7.41 3.63 8.14
C GLY A 119 8.62 3.68 9.08
N ASP A 120 9.06 4.88 9.45
CA ASP A 120 10.24 5.10 10.30
C ASP A 120 9.96 5.97 11.54
N GLY A 121 8.76 6.50 11.69
CA GLY A 121 8.46 7.52 12.69
C GLY A 121 7.24 7.24 13.58
N ILE A 122 7.17 7.98 14.70
CA ILE A 122 6.05 8.00 15.63
C ILE A 122 4.72 8.30 14.91
N ASN A 123 4.78 9.17 13.89
CA ASN A 123 3.61 9.57 13.12
C ASN A 123 3.02 8.44 12.25
N ASP A 124 3.78 7.38 12.03
CA ASP A 124 3.38 6.23 11.23
C ASP A 124 2.83 5.07 12.06
N ALA A 125 3.00 5.10 13.40
CA ALA A 125 2.58 4.05 14.30
C ALA A 125 1.09 3.63 14.12
N PRO A 126 0.10 4.55 14.02
CA PRO A 126 -1.28 4.16 13.78
C PRO A 126 -1.49 3.46 12.42
N ALA A 127 -0.75 3.88 11.39
CA ALA A 127 -0.81 3.27 10.07
C ALA A 127 -0.12 1.91 10.03
N LEU A 128 1.01 1.74 10.73
CA LEU A 128 1.72 0.47 10.90
C LEU A 128 0.82 -0.58 11.54
N THR A 129 0.21 -0.23 12.68
CA THR A 129 -0.72 -1.13 13.40
C THR A 129 -1.98 -1.46 12.58
N ARG A 130 -2.43 -0.53 11.72
CA ARG A 130 -3.65 -0.73 10.91
C ARG A 130 -3.43 -1.60 9.70
N ALA A 131 -2.23 -1.67 9.18
CA ALA A 131 -1.85 -2.51 8.03
C ALA A 131 -2.06 -4.01 8.33
N ASP A 132 -1.97 -4.86 7.32
CA ASP A 132 -1.92 -6.32 7.54
C ASP A 132 -0.53 -6.76 8.00
N ILE A 133 0.50 -5.98 7.66
CA ILE A 133 1.87 -6.12 8.16
C ILE A 133 2.47 -4.73 8.29
N GLY A 134 2.91 -4.37 9.48
CA GLY A 134 3.70 -3.17 9.77
C GLY A 134 5.20 -3.46 9.73
N LEU A 135 5.96 -2.69 8.96
CA LEU A 135 7.42 -2.77 8.92
C LEU A 135 8.02 -1.44 9.36
N ALA A 136 8.75 -1.42 10.47
CA ALA A 136 9.53 -0.27 10.89
C ALA A 136 10.94 -0.32 10.27
N ILE A 137 11.41 0.81 9.72
CA ILE A 137 12.74 0.94 9.11
C ILE A 137 13.65 1.80 10.00
N GLY A 138 14.87 1.30 10.23
CA GLY A 138 15.91 1.99 10.99
C GLY A 138 15.77 1.76 12.49
N ALA A 139 16.65 2.41 13.26
CA ALA A 139 16.49 2.51 14.70
C ALA A 139 15.34 3.49 14.98
N GLY A 140 14.12 3.07 14.63
CA GLY A 140 12.90 3.83 14.84
C GLY A 140 12.73 4.19 16.31
N THR A 141 11.84 5.14 16.60
CA THR A 141 11.45 5.40 17.98
C THR A 141 10.82 4.14 18.60
N ASP A 142 10.96 3.95 19.88
CA ASP A 142 10.39 2.80 20.60
C ASP A 142 8.92 2.59 20.24
N VAL A 143 8.16 3.66 20.04
CA VAL A 143 6.75 3.64 19.61
C VAL A 143 6.55 3.02 18.23
N ALA A 144 7.45 3.26 17.27
CA ALA A 144 7.34 2.66 15.94
C ALA A 144 7.75 1.17 15.96
N ILE A 145 8.68 0.83 16.84
CA ILE A 145 9.11 -0.55 17.07
C ILE A 145 7.97 -1.36 17.67
N ASP A 146 7.28 -0.82 18.68
CA ASP A 146 6.15 -1.48 19.35
C ASP A 146 4.91 -1.62 18.43
N ALA A 147 4.77 -0.72 17.44
CA ALA A 147 3.65 -0.74 16.51
C ALA A 147 3.87 -1.63 15.27
N ALA A 148 5.07 -2.15 15.05
CA ALA A 148 5.45 -2.88 13.86
C ALA A 148 5.56 -4.38 14.11
N ASP A 149 5.11 -5.21 13.15
CA ASP A 149 5.30 -6.66 13.17
C ASP A 149 6.75 -7.07 12.85
N VAL A 150 7.44 -6.24 12.06
CA VAL A 150 8.82 -6.48 11.62
C VAL A 150 9.64 -5.20 11.77
N VAL A 151 10.78 -5.32 12.41
CA VAL A 151 11.74 -4.21 12.59
C VAL A 151 12.98 -4.45 11.74
N LEU A 152 13.23 -3.55 10.80
CA LEU A 152 14.42 -3.53 9.95
C LEU A 152 15.44 -2.58 10.54
N MET A 153 16.51 -3.12 11.13
CA MET A 153 17.49 -2.38 11.92
C MET A 153 18.24 -1.29 11.14
N LYS A 154 18.29 -1.39 9.82
CA LYS A 154 18.96 -0.41 8.96
C LYS A 154 17.93 0.49 8.30
N SER A 155 18.21 1.79 8.22
CA SER A 155 17.36 2.77 7.54
C SER A 155 17.50 2.68 6.01
N ARG A 156 17.21 1.49 5.44
CA ARG A 156 17.30 1.19 4.00
C ARG A 156 16.03 0.54 3.50
N LEU A 157 15.44 1.11 2.46
CA LEU A 157 14.26 0.52 1.84
C LEU A 157 14.57 -0.82 1.17
N SER A 158 15.81 -1.05 0.74
CA SER A 158 16.28 -2.32 0.16
C SER A 158 16.19 -3.53 1.10
N ASP A 159 16.05 -3.31 2.40
CA ASP A 159 15.88 -4.39 3.37
C ASP A 159 14.43 -4.92 3.38
N VAL A 160 13.44 -4.17 2.85
CA VAL A 160 12.04 -4.62 2.69
C VAL A 160 11.93 -5.79 1.70
N PRO A 161 12.38 -5.67 0.42
CA PRO A 161 12.36 -6.82 -0.48
C PRO A 161 13.22 -7.99 0.02
N ALA A 162 14.32 -7.72 0.73
CA ALA A 162 15.12 -8.77 1.34
C ALA A 162 14.37 -9.53 2.44
N ALA A 163 13.60 -8.86 3.30
CA ALA A 163 12.75 -9.47 4.31
C ALA A 163 11.66 -10.35 3.67
N ILE A 164 11.04 -9.90 2.58
CA ILE A 164 10.04 -10.68 1.85
C ILE A 164 10.67 -11.95 1.25
N ARG A 165 11.88 -11.86 0.68
CA ARG A 165 12.60 -13.03 0.18
C ARG A 165 12.92 -14.02 1.29
N LEU A 166 13.40 -13.53 2.43
CA LEU A 166 13.69 -14.38 3.59
C LEU A 166 12.45 -15.10 4.07
N SER A 167 11.34 -14.39 4.24
CA SER A 167 10.05 -14.98 4.64
C SER A 167 9.61 -16.10 3.68
N ARG A 168 9.69 -15.86 2.36
CA ARG A 168 9.35 -16.86 1.35
C ARG A 168 10.26 -18.08 1.39
N ALA A 169 11.57 -17.87 1.58
CA ALA A 169 12.54 -18.94 1.70
C ALA A 169 12.31 -19.77 2.96
N THR A 170 12.02 -19.12 4.09
CA THR A 170 11.69 -19.76 5.36
C THR A 170 10.42 -20.60 5.25
N LEU A 171 9.34 -20.06 4.65
CA LEU A 171 8.11 -20.81 4.44
C LEU A 171 8.32 -22.04 3.56
N ARG A 172 9.10 -21.90 2.49
CA ARG A 172 9.46 -23.06 1.64
C ARG A 172 10.21 -24.12 2.44
N ASN A 173 11.19 -23.71 3.22
CA ASN A 173 11.97 -24.62 4.07
C ASN A 173 11.09 -25.34 5.10
N ILE A 174 10.13 -24.62 5.71
CA ILE A 174 9.14 -25.22 6.63
C ILE A 174 8.30 -26.28 5.91
N HIS A 175 7.78 -25.97 4.71
CA HIS A 175 6.99 -26.94 3.93
C HIS A 175 7.80 -28.16 3.54
N GLU A 176 9.07 -27.99 3.12
CA GLU A 176 9.99 -29.09 2.82
C GLU A 176 10.23 -29.95 4.06
N ASN A 177 10.47 -29.35 5.21
CA ASN A 177 10.64 -30.08 6.47
C ASN A 177 9.40 -30.86 6.91
N LEU A 178 8.21 -30.24 6.80
CA LEU A 178 6.94 -30.90 7.08
C LEU A 178 6.71 -32.09 6.12
N PHE A 179 6.97 -31.88 4.82
CA PHE A 179 6.83 -32.97 3.84
C PHE A 179 7.69 -34.18 4.21
N TRP A 180 8.96 -33.98 4.51
CA TRP A 180 9.85 -35.07 4.90
C TRP A 180 9.43 -35.71 6.21
N ALA A 181 9.02 -34.92 7.21
CA ALA A 181 8.53 -35.46 8.47
C ALA A 181 7.30 -36.37 8.29
N PHE A 182 6.33 -35.96 7.48
CA PHE A 182 5.15 -36.80 7.17
C PHE A 182 5.51 -38.00 6.30
N PHE A 183 6.38 -37.85 5.34
CA PHE A 183 6.77 -38.90 4.42
C PHE A 183 7.37 -40.10 5.17
N TYR A 184 8.33 -39.85 6.07
CA TYR A 184 8.91 -40.92 6.88
C TYR A 184 7.88 -41.63 7.76
N ASN A 185 6.98 -40.87 8.37
CA ASN A 185 5.93 -41.45 9.22
C ASN A 185 4.90 -42.24 8.39
N THR A 186 4.51 -41.76 7.22
CA THR A 186 3.57 -42.43 6.33
C THR A 186 4.07 -43.80 5.87
N ILE A 187 5.39 -43.95 5.68
CA ILE A 187 6.02 -45.24 5.36
C ILE A 187 6.25 -46.07 6.63
N GLY A 188 6.72 -45.46 7.70
CA GLY A 188 7.12 -46.14 8.92
C GLY A 188 5.93 -46.76 9.69
N ILE A 189 4.80 -46.08 9.77
CA ILE A 189 3.63 -46.53 10.52
C ILE A 189 3.07 -47.87 9.99
N PRO A 190 2.80 -48.04 8.65
CA PRO A 190 2.34 -49.32 8.12
C PRO A 190 3.34 -50.47 8.34
N ILE A 191 4.64 -50.18 8.22
CA ILE A 191 5.69 -51.19 8.49
C ILE A 191 5.65 -51.61 9.97
N ALA A 192 5.57 -50.62 10.87
CA ALA A 192 5.50 -50.87 12.31
C ALA A 192 4.19 -51.61 12.70
N ALA A 193 3.10 -51.31 12.04
CA ALA A 193 1.82 -52.00 12.23
C ALA A 193 1.78 -53.43 11.63
N GLY A 194 2.87 -53.88 11.00
CA GLY A 194 2.97 -55.25 10.48
C GLY A 194 2.25 -55.50 9.18
N VAL A 195 1.80 -54.49 8.45
CA VAL A 195 1.07 -54.65 7.18
C VAL A 195 1.91 -55.40 6.13
N PHE A 196 3.22 -55.34 6.24
CA PHE A 196 4.15 -55.98 5.28
C PHE A 196 4.81 -57.28 5.82
N ILE A 197 4.34 -57.81 6.97
CA ILE A 197 4.82 -59.11 7.52
C ILE A 197 4.65 -60.25 6.48
N PRO A 198 3.57 -60.34 5.73
CA PRO A 198 3.41 -61.38 4.69
C PRO A 198 4.46 -61.33 3.58
N LEU A 199 5.08 -60.17 3.41
CA LEU A 199 6.18 -59.96 2.44
C LEU A 199 7.59 -60.08 3.08
N GLY A 200 7.64 -60.54 4.33
CA GLY A 200 8.89 -60.70 5.06
C GLY A 200 9.52 -59.41 5.60
N LEU A 201 8.79 -58.28 5.54
CA LEU A 201 9.28 -57.00 6.03
C LEU A 201 8.76 -56.78 7.48
N THR A 202 9.64 -56.89 8.46
CA THR A 202 9.38 -56.59 9.85
C THR A 202 10.20 -55.41 10.31
N LEU A 203 9.63 -54.55 11.17
CA LEU A 203 10.35 -53.42 11.72
C LEU A 203 11.28 -53.89 12.81
N ASN A 204 12.59 -53.86 12.57
CA ASN A 204 13.59 -54.00 13.61
C ASN A 204 13.69 -52.69 14.39
N PRO A 205 13.68 -52.71 15.76
CA PRO A 205 13.85 -51.49 16.57
C PRO A 205 15.10 -50.68 16.22
N MET A 206 16.19 -51.29 15.84
CA MET A 206 17.40 -50.60 15.37
C MET A 206 17.14 -49.79 14.09
N LEU A 207 16.40 -50.38 13.13
CA LEU A 207 16.07 -49.68 11.88
C LEU A 207 15.10 -48.51 12.16
N GLY A 208 14.16 -48.68 13.07
CA GLY A 208 13.28 -47.60 13.51
C GLY A 208 14.07 -46.43 14.13
N ALA A 209 14.99 -46.71 15.04
CA ALA A 209 15.83 -45.68 15.68
C ALA A 209 16.74 -44.99 14.64
N ALA A 210 17.32 -45.73 13.71
CA ALA A 210 18.14 -45.19 12.62
C ALA A 210 17.28 -44.25 11.71
N ALA A 211 16.08 -44.65 11.34
CA ALA A 211 15.19 -43.84 10.51
C ALA A 211 14.79 -42.52 11.21
N MET A 212 14.49 -42.55 12.51
CA MET A 212 14.22 -41.34 13.31
C MET A 212 15.42 -40.39 13.35
N SER A 213 16.65 -40.95 13.58
CA SER A 213 17.88 -40.14 13.59
C SER A 213 18.15 -39.51 12.22
N LEU A 214 17.94 -40.27 11.14
CA LEU A 214 18.10 -39.76 9.75
C LEU A 214 17.11 -38.68 9.42
N SER A 215 15.84 -38.83 9.85
CA SER A 215 14.80 -37.79 9.69
C SER A 215 15.21 -36.48 10.35
N SER A 216 15.66 -36.56 11.62
CA SER A 216 16.14 -35.38 12.35
C SER A 216 17.35 -34.73 11.67
N PHE A 217 18.28 -35.52 11.20
CA PHE A 217 19.43 -35.02 10.44
C PHE A 217 19.03 -34.31 9.16
N CYS A 218 18.08 -34.85 8.38
CA CYS A 218 17.57 -34.22 7.17
C CYS A 218 16.91 -32.87 7.45
N VAL A 219 16.07 -32.78 8.50
CA VAL A 219 15.40 -31.53 8.88
C VAL A 219 16.41 -30.45 9.29
N VAL A 220 17.37 -30.81 10.14
CA VAL A 220 18.42 -29.87 10.59
C VAL A 220 19.28 -29.40 9.40
N THR A 221 19.70 -30.32 8.53
CA THR A 221 20.50 -29.99 7.36
C THR A 221 19.74 -29.09 6.39
N ASN A 222 18.45 -29.35 6.17
CA ASN A 222 17.63 -28.48 5.34
C ASN A 222 17.44 -27.10 5.98
N ALA A 223 17.22 -27.00 7.29
CA ALA A 223 17.16 -25.71 7.99
C ALA A 223 18.45 -24.91 7.87
N LEU A 224 19.62 -25.57 7.97
CA LEU A 224 20.92 -24.90 7.80
C LEU A 224 21.14 -24.33 6.39
N ARG A 225 20.46 -24.83 5.36
CA ARG A 225 20.50 -24.25 4.00
C ARG A 225 20.07 -22.79 3.96
N LEU A 226 19.22 -22.33 4.90
CA LEU A 226 18.85 -20.93 4.99
C LEU A 226 20.02 -20.01 5.27
N ASN A 227 21.08 -20.47 5.92
CA ASN A 227 22.29 -19.68 6.14
C ASN A 227 23.05 -19.38 4.84
N LEU A 228 22.85 -20.18 3.80
CA LEU A 228 23.46 -19.99 2.48
C LEU A 228 22.57 -19.13 1.56
N PHE A 229 21.40 -18.71 2.03
CA PHE A 229 20.46 -17.96 1.21
C PHE A 229 20.92 -16.52 1.01
N LYS A 230 21.01 -16.10 -0.26
CA LYS A 230 21.43 -14.74 -0.65
C LYS A 230 20.24 -13.79 -0.63
N LEU A 231 20.06 -13.08 0.50
CA LEU A 231 18.94 -12.17 0.73
C LEU A 231 18.75 -11.06 -0.32
N ARG A 232 19.84 -10.63 -0.97
CA ARG A 232 19.86 -9.49 -1.89
C ARG A 232 19.95 -9.89 -3.36
N ASP A 233 19.82 -11.17 -3.64
CA ASP A 233 19.78 -11.68 -5.01
C ASP A 233 18.34 -11.66 -5.54
N ALA A 234 18.07 -10.76 -6.48
CA ALA A 234 16.78 -10.60 -7.11
C ALA A 234 16.52 -11.57 -8.29
N SER A 235 17.51 -12.39 -8.66
CA SER A 235 17.43 -13.28 -9.84
C SER A 235 16.35 -14.35 -9.74
N HIS A 236 15.97 -14.72 -8.53
CA HIS A 236 14.97 -15.75 -8.23
C HIS A 236 13.60 -15.17 -7.81
N ASP A 237 13.38 -13.86 -8.00
CA ASP A 237 12.12 -13.25 -7.66
C ASP A 237 11.02 -13.70 -8.62
N HIS A 238 9.97 -14.31 -8.07
CA HIS A 238 8.80 -14.71 -8.82
C HIS A 238 7.66 -13.73 -8.55
N LYS A 239 6.99 -13.27 -9.62
CA LYS A 239 5.78 -12.47 -9.51
C LYS A 239 4.72 -13.25 -8.73
N ILE A 240 4.10 -12.60 -7.77
CA ILE A 240 2.90 -13.11 -7.11
C ILE A 240 1.85 -13.31 -8.20
N LYS A 241 1.49 -14.57 -8.46
CA LYS A 241 0.46 -14.87 -9.45
C LYS A 241 -0.87 -14.32 -8.93
N LYS A 242 -1.32 -13.21 -9.54
CA LYS A 242 -2.73 -12.84 -9.73
C LYS A 242 -3.63 -12.72 -8.48
N HIS A 243 -3.70 -11.50 -7.92
CA HIS A 243 -4.97 -10.98 -7.38
C HIS A 243 -5.24 -9.53 -7.84
N LEU A 244 -4.32 -8.90 -8.55
CA LEU A 244 -4.39 -7.48 -8.95
C LEU A 244 -5.15 -7.21 -10.26
N LYS A 245 -5.46 -8.23 -11.07
CA LYS A 245 -6.19 -8.00 -12.33
C LYS A 245 -7.66 -7.65 -12.11
N ASN A 246 -8.27 -8.12 -11.02
CA ASN A 246 -9.69 -7.89 -10.78
C ASN A 246 -9.97 -6.56 -10.09
N VAL A 247 -9.00 -6.01 -9.34
CA VAL A 247 -9.22 -4.83 -8.50
C VAL A 247 -9.26 -3.52 -9.31
N THR A 248 -8.46 -3.43 -10.39
CA THR A 248 -8.48 -2.23 -11.26
C THR A 248 -9.68 -2.23 -12.20
N GLU A 249 -10.21 -3.39 -12.55
CA GLU A 249 -11.42 -3.52 -13.37
C GLU A 249 -12.68 -3.42 -12.51
N GLU A 250 -12.68 -3.96 -11.29
CA GLU A 250 -13.80 -3.81 -10.35
C GLU A 250 -13.93 -2.40 -9.79
N SER A 251 -12.84 -1.68 -9.52
CA SER A 251 -12.91 -0.27 -9.10
C SER A 251 -13.37 0.65 -10.24
N LYS A 252 -13.03 0.34 -11.50
CA LYS A 252 -13.57 1.06 -12.67
C LYS A 252 -15.02 0.68 -12.99
N ALA A 253 -15.44 -0.54 -12.68
CA ALA A 253 -16.82 -1.01 -12.87
C ALA A 253 -17.80 -0.48 -11.82
N MET A 254 -17.30 0.05 -10.70
CA MET A 254 -18.11 0.61 -9.62
C MET A 254 -18.22 2.14 -9.64
N GLU A 255 -17.58 2.85 -10.56
CA GLU A 255 -17.76 4.29 -10.75
C GLU A 255 -18.56 4.53 -12.02
N LYS A 256 -19.67 5.27 -11.89
CA LYS A 256 -20.46 5.76 -13.01
C LYS A 256 -20.46 7.28 -13.04
N THR A 257 -20.31 7.86 -14.22
CA THR A 257 -20.40 9.30 -14.41
C THR A 257 -21.73 9.63 -15.09
N ILE A 258 -22.58 10.41 -14.42
CA ILE A 258 -23.86 10.85 -14.91
C ILE A 258 -23.69 12.27 -15.44
N LYS A 259 -24.06 12.53 -16.68
CA LYS A 259 -24.11 13.87 -17.27
C LYS A 259 -25.50 14.46 -17.06
N ILE A 260 -25.58 15.61 -16.37
CA ILE A 260 -26.83 16.23 -15.91
C ILE A 260 -26.92 17.65 -16.45
N GLU A 261 -28.06 17.97 -17.06
CA GLU A 261 -28.38 19.31 -17.55
C GLU A 261 -29.38 19.99 -16.59
N GLY A 262 -29.21 21.29 -16.38
CA GLY A 262 -30.12 22.10 -15.55
C GLY A 262 -29.61 22.45 -14.16
N MET A 263 -28.42 21.98 -13.74
CA MET A 263 -27.78 22.39 -12.47
C MET A 263 -27.16 23.78 -12.62
N MET A 264 -27.62 24.76 -11.85
CA MET A 264 -27.14 26.15 -11.97
C MET A 264 -26.33 26.63 -10.74
N CYS A 265 -26.40 25.96 -9.61
CA CYS A 265 -25.78 26.43 -8.36
C CYS A 265 -25.47 25.30 -7.40
N GLY A 266 -24.69 25.58 -6.34
CA GLY A 266 -24.33 24.59 -5.30
C GLY A 266 -25.53 24.00 -4.53
N HIS A 267 -26.69 24.62 -4.57
CA HIS A 267 -27.89 24.03 -3.97
C HIS A 267 -28.44 22.87 -4.83
N CYS A 268 -28.34 23.01 -6.15
CA CYS A 268 -28.65 21.94 -7.10
C CYS A 268 -27.70 20.70 -6.91
N GLU A 269 -26.41 20.97 -6.69
CA GLU A 269 -25.45 19.90 -6.38
C GLU A 269 -25.87 19.11 -5.14
N ALA A 270 -26.21 19.82 -4.06
CA ALA A 270 -26.62 19.19 -2.80
C ALA A 270 -27.88 18.35 -2.95
N ALA A 271 -28.88 18.84 -3.74
CA ALA A 271 -30.12 18.13 -4.00
C ALA A 271 -29.89 16.83 -4.81
N VAL A 272 -29.11 16.91 -5.88
CA VAL A 272 -28.75 15.72 -6.71
C VAL A 272 -27.88 14.74 -5.93
N LYS A 273 -26.88 15.24 -5.17
CA LYS A 273 -26.04 14.42 -4.31
C LYS A 273 -26.86 13.62 -3.32
N LYS A 274 -27.76 14.29 -2.62
CA LYS A 274 -28.63 13.65 -1.63
C LYS A 274 -29.52 12.58 -2.28
N ALA A 275 -30.12 12.86 -3.43
CA ALA A 275 -30.95 11.90 -4.13
C ALA A 275 -30.22 10.65 -4.58
N LEU A 276 -28.94 10.79 -5.00
CA LEU A 276 -28.10 9.66 -5.37
C LEU A 276 -27.62 8.87 -4.14
N GLU A 277 -27.26 9.54 -3.05
CA GLU A 277 -26.79 8.90 -1.81
C GLU A 277 -27.95 8.26 -0.99
N GLU A 278 -29.21 8.57 -1.28
CA GLU A 278 -30.39 7.88 -0.72
C GLU A 278 -30.59 6.47 -1.31
N LEU A 279 -29.94 6.15 -2.42
CA LEU A 279 -29.98 4.81 -3.01
C LEU A 279 -29.06 3.84 -2.24
N PRO A 280 -29.56 2.68 -1.80
CA PRO A 280 -28.78 1.74 -0.94
C PRO A 280 -27.54 1.18 -1.62
N GLU A 281 -27.49 1.12 -2.96
CA GLU A 281 -26.39 0.64 -3.75
C GLU A 281 -25.30 1.71 -4.00
N VAL A 282 -25.55 2.98 -3.63
CA VAL A 282 -24.61 4.09 -3.77
C VAL A 282 -23.80 4.25 -2.49
N GLU A 283 -22.46 4.31 -2.61
CA GLU A 283 -21.55 4.58 -1.49
C GLU A 283 -21.33 6.08 -1.29
N SER A 284 -21.12 6.81 -2.40
CA SER A 284 -20.94 8.26 -2.39
C SER A 284 -21.22 8.85 -3.77
N ALA A 285 -21.61 10.13 -3.81
CA ALA A 285 -21.77 10.88 -5.04
C ALA A 285 -21.01 12.21 -4.96
N GLU A 286 -20.19 12.50 -5.97
CA GLU A 286 -19.55 13.81 -6.18
C GLU A 286 -20.23 14.53 -7.34
N VAL A 287 -20.95 15.61 -7.03
CA VAL A 287 -21.74 16.37 -8.01
C VAL A 287 -21.11 17.72 -8.24
N SER A 288 -20.98 18.15 -9.50
CA SER A 288 -20.46 19.46 -9.88
C SER A 288 -21.37 20.14 -10.91
N HIS A 289 -21.94 21.29 -10.55
CA HIS A 289 -22.74 22.12 -11.46
C HIS A 289 -21.88 22.79 -12.54
N VAL A 290 -20.57 23.02 -12.25
CA VAL A 290 -19.65 23.66 -13.19
C VAL A 290 -19.35 22.73 -14.37
N SER A 291 -19.18 21.43 -14.11
CA SER A 291 -18.94 20.41 -15.15
C SER A 291 -20.23 19.75 -15.66
N GLY A 292 -21.37 19.97 -15.01
CA GLY A 292 -22.63 19.30 -15.34
C GLY A 292 -22.60 17.79 -15.12
N THR A 293 -21.76 17.29 -14.17
CA THR A 293 -21.55 15.86 -13.97
C THR A 293 -21.71 15.45 -12.52
N ALA A 294 -22.20 14.23 -12.31
CA ALA A 294 -22.19 13.54 -11.03
C ALA A 294 -21.39 12.23 -11.16
N LYS A 295 -20.32 12.09 -10.39
CA LYS A 295 -19.57 10.84 -10.24
C LYS A 295 -20.13 10.06 -9.08
N VAL A 296 -20.57 8.84 -9.34
CA VAL A 296 -21.23 7.99 -8.36
C VAL A 296 -20.37 6.76 -8.13
N THR A 297 -19.97 6.54 -6.89
CA THR A 297 -19.29 5.33 -6.44
C THR A 297 -20.34 4.33 -5.93
N LEU A 298 -20.37 3.14 -6.49
CA LEU A 298 -21.38 2.13 -6.23
C LEU A 298 -20.86 1.05 -5.28
N LYS A 299 -21.73 0.54 -4.38
CA LYS A 299 -21.48 -0.63 -3.53
C LYS A 299 -21.82 -1.95 -4.22
N GLY A 300 -22.59 -1.90 -5.30
CA GLY A 300 -23.08 -3.05 -6.06
C GLY A 300 -23.60 -2.66 -7.42
N GLU A 301 -24.03 -3.64 -8.22
CA GLU A 301 -24.63 -3.35 -9.53
C GLU A 301 -25.97 -2.65 -9.38
N ILE A 302 -26.10 -1.49 -10.01
CA ILE A 302 -27.35 -0.72 -10.13
C ILE A 302 -27.64 -0.43 -11.60
N GLY A 303 -28.92 -0.57 -11.99
CA GLY A 303 -29.37 -0.24 -13.33
C GLY A 303 -29.29 1.26 -13.62
N ASN A 304 -28.88 1.62 -14.84
CA ASN A 304 -28.77 3.02 -15.26
C ASN A 304 -30.13 3.77 -15.13
N ASP A 305 -31.23 3.04 -15.30
CA ASP A 305 -32.59 3.58 -15.20
C ASP A 305 -32.93 4.05 -13.77
N VAL A 306 -32.41 3.39 -12.75
CA VAL A 306 -32.62 3.75 -11.33
C VAL A 306 -31.86 5.04 -11.00
N LEU A 307 -30.59 5.15 -11.42
CA LEU A 307 -29.80 6.36 -11.26
C LEU A 307 -30.40 7.54 -12.01
N LYS A 308 -30.86 7.30 -13.25
CA LYS A 308 -31.55 8.31 -14.06
C LYS A 308 -32.79 8.82 -13.38
N LYS A 309 -33.65 7.93 -12.89
CA LYS A 309 -34.89 8.29 -12.21
C LYS A 309 -34.62 9.08 -10.93
N ALA A 310 -33.63 8.72 -10.13
CA ALA A 310 -33.29 9.44 -8.90
C ALA A 310 -32.90 10.91 -9.14
N VAL A 311 -32.28 11.20 -10.29
CA VAL A 311 -31.91 12.57 -10.69
C VAL A 311 -33.10 13.29 -11.32
N GLU A 312 -33.88 12.63 -12.16
CA GLU A 312 -35.06 13.19 -12.85
C GLU A 312 -36.19 13.49 -11.88
N ASP A 313 -36.36 12.74 -10.79
CA ASP A 313 -37.29 13.01 -9.70
C ASP A 313 -37.01 14.34 -8.95
N LYS A 314 -35.84 14.96 -9.20
CA LYS A 314 -35.47 16.29 -8.67
C LYS A 314 -35.52 17.39 -9.74
N ASP A 315 -36.25 17.18 -10.83
CA ASP A 315 -36.42 18.10 -11.95
C ASP A 315 -35.15 18.43 -12.75
N TYR A 316 -34.15 17.53 -12.74
CA TYR A 316 -32.93 17.64 -13.56
C TYR A 316 -32.97 16.62 -14.69
N LYS A 317 -32.39 16.97 -15.84
CA LYS A 317 -32.35 16.09 -17.02
C LYS A 317 -31.04 15.35 -17.13
N VAL A 318 -31.11 14.01 -17.21
CA VAL A 318 -29.92 13.17 -17.46
C VAL A 318 -29.68 13.03 -18.96
N ILE A 319 -28.47 13.45 -19.42
CA ILE A 319 -28.07 13.38 -20.83
C ILE A 319 -27.45 12.03 -21.17
N GLY A 320 -26.69 11.45 -20.23
CA GLY A 320 -26.01 10.19 -20.41
C GLY A 320 -25.40 9.67 -19.12
N ILE A 321 -25.15 8.36 -19.07
CA ILE A 321 -24.48 7.65 -17.96
C ILE A 321 -23.38 6.81 -18.58
N GLU A 322 -22.15 7.09 -18.17
CA GLU A 322 -20.92 6.42 -18.61
C GLU A 322 -20.29 5.60 -17.50
#